data_d76a4a3cc71afaa61867d3af3c925649
#
_entry.id   d76a4a3cc71afaa61867d3af3c925649
#
_cell.length_a   1.000
_cell.length_b   1.000
_cell.length_c   1.000
_cell.angle_alpha   90.00
_cell.angle_beta   90.00
_cell.angle_gamma   90.00
#
_symmetry.space_group_name_H-M   'P 1'
#
loop_
_entity.id
_entity.type
_entity.pdbx_description
1 polymer ?
#
loop_
_entity_poly.entity_id
_entity_poly.type
_entity_poly.pdbx_seq_one_letter_code
_entity_poly.pdbx_strand_id
1 'polypeptide(L)'
;MLSTGFTKEKTADELAMATPEQVAEQFNVTVRTGVHVAGIDTDKQRVLLPDDHLDYSSLVLALGADTWTPPLEGDAVGEVFSVNDLMDYGRFRQALEGKREVTILGGGLIGCEFANDLSLGGFEVTVVATDPWVMPQLLPEPVAAALQRRLEALGVTFHLGCGILRLMLGVEVISRVGDGG
;
A
#
# COMPACT_ATOMS: atom_id res chain seq x y z
N MET A 1 10.85 3.54 -1.13
CA MET A 1 9.36 3.52 -1.19
C MET A 1 8.94 2.80 -2.45
N LEU A 2 7.87 1.99 -2.39
CA LEU A 2 7.40 1.23 -3.55
C LEU A 2 6.87 2.13 -4.66
N SER A 3 6.14 3.19 -4.30
CA SER A 3 5.56 4.15 -5.24
C SER A 3 6.59 4.82 -6.16
N THR A 4 7.82 5.08 -5.68
CA THR A 4 8.88 5.68 -6.49
C THR A 4 9.32 4.81 -7.68
N GLY A 5 8.93 3.55 -7.71
CA GLY A 5 9.12 2.68 -8.87
C GLY A 5 8.40 3.16 -10.12
N PHE A 6 7.28 3.89 -9.97
CA PHE A 6 6.55 4.44 -11.12
C PHE A 6 7.27 5.61 -11.77
N THR A 7 7.86 6.51 -10.97
CA THR A 7 8.62 7.65 -11.49
C THR A 7 10.00 7.27 -12.03
N LYS A 8 10.54 6.12 -11.61
CA LYS A 8 11.85 5.61 -12.02
C LYS A 8 11.77 4.44 -13.00
N GLU A 9 10.56 4.07 -13.41
CA GLU A 9 10.27 2.94 -14.30
C GLU A 9 10.87 1.60 -13.82
N LYS A 10 11.01 1.42 -12.49
CA LYS A 10 11.62 0.23 -11.89
C LYS A 10 10.63 -0.90 -11.71
N THR A 11 11.09 -2.12 -11.99
CA THR A 11 10.40 -3.36 -11.64
C THR A 11 10.49 -3.65 -10.14
N ALA A 12 9.74 -4.65 -9.65
CA ALA A 12 9.83 -5.09 -8.26
C ALA A 12 11.25 -5.59 -7.91
N ASP A 13 11.87 -6.35 -8.81
CA ASP A 13 13.23 -6.88 -8.62
C ASP A 13 14.27 -5.77 -8.54
N GLU A 14 14.11 -4.70 -9.32
CA GLU A 14 15.01 -3.53 -9.30
C GLU A 14 14.81 -2.63 -8.07
N LEU A 15 13.68 -2.77 -7.39
CA LEU A 15 13.42 -2.10 -6.10
C LEU A 15 13.93 -2.93 -4.91
N ALA A 16 14.17 -4.23 -5.09
CA ALA A 16 14.77 -5.06 -4.05
C ALA A 16 16.17 -4.56 -3.70
N MET A 17 16.41 -4.32 -2.42
CA MET A 17 17.69 -3.77 -1.96
C MET A 17 18.78 -4.84 -1.85
N ALA A 18 18.41 -6.06 -1.51
CA ALA A 18 19.31 -7.20 -1.38
C ALA A 18 18.52 -8.52 -1.49
N THR A 19 19.20 -9.58 -1.95
CA THR A 19 18.64 -10.94 -1.88
C THR A 19 18.85 -11.55 -0.49
N PRO A 20 18.12 -12.62 -0.13
CA PRO A 20 18.34 -13.34 1.13
C PRO A 20 19.80 -13.81 1.30
N GLU A 21 20.44 -14.24 0.22
CA GLU A 21 21.84 -14.70 0.22
C GLU A 21 22.80 -13.54 0.50
N GLN A 22 22.57 -12.39 -0.12
CA GLN A 22 23.37 -11.18 0.13
C GLN A 22 23.24 -10.70 1.58
N VAL A 23 22.03 -10.74 2.15
CA VAL A 23 21.80 -10.40 3.55
C VAL A 23 22.52 -11.41 4.46
N ALA A 24 22.40 -12.70 4.17
CA ALA A 24 23.05 -13.75 4.95
C ALA A 24 24.58 -13.57 4.98
N GLU A 25 25.18 -13.29 3.83
CA GLU A 25 26.62 -13.06 3.70
C GLU A 25 27.06 -11.75 4.37
N GLN A 26 26.38 -10.64 4.09
CA GLN A 26 26.73 -9.32 4.59
C GLN A 26 26.73 -9.24 6.12
N PHE A 27 25.72 -9.86 6.75
CA PHE A 27 25.53 -9.78 8.19
C PHE A 27 25.95 -11.03 8.95
N ASN A 28 26.44 -12.05 8.24
CA ASN A 28 26.80 -13.36 8.80
C ASN A 28 25.65 -13.96 9.62
N VAL A 29 24.46 -14.01 9.03
CA VAL A 29 23.23 -14.52 9.65
C VAL A 29 22.62 -15.63 8.80
N THR A 30 21.80 -16.50 9.42
CA THR A 30 20.98 -17.45 8.68
C THR A 30 19.66 -16.82 8.30
N VAL A 31 19.35 -16.74 7.01
CA VAL A 31 18.07 -16.25 6.49
C VAL A 31 17.26 -17.46 6.01
N ARG A 32 16.04 -17.60 6.53
CA ARG A 32 15.07 -18.61 6.10
C ARG A 32 13.86 -17.91 5.49
N THR A 33 13.67 -18.03 4.20
CA THR A 33 12.52 -17.49 3.47
C THR A 33 11.48 -18.55 3.18
N GLY A 34 10.23 -18.14 2.93
CA GLY A 34 9.13 -19.07 2.66
C GLY A 34 8.74 -19.96 3.85
N VAL A 35 9.12 -19.57 5.06
CA VAL A 35 8.84 -20.31 6.29
C VAL A 35 7.71 -19.61 7.06
N HIS A 36 6.64 -20.36 7.30
CA HIS A 36 5.55 -19.88 8.14
C HIS A 36 5.85 -20.17 9.62
N VAL A 37 5.80 -19.14 10.46
CA VAL A 37 5.92 -19.30 11.90
C VAL A 37 4.54 -19.67 12.45
N ALA A 38 4.40 -20.86 13.03
CA ALA A 38 3.14 -21.37 13.57
C ALA A 38 2.81 -20.78 14.95
N GLY A 39 3.82 -20.34 15.71
CA GLY A 39 3.63 -19.77 17.04
C GLY A 39 4.95 -19.53 17.78
N ILE A 40 4.83 -19.05 19.01
CA ILE A 40 5.95 -18.80 19.91
C ILE A 40 5.61 -19.42 21.27
N ASP A 41 6.49 -20.31 21.74
CA ASP A 41 6.46 -20.84 23.11
C ASP A 41 7.43 -20.01 23.96
N THR A 42 6.89 -19.08 24.73
CA THR A 42 7.70 -18.16 25.55
C THR A 42 8.33 -18.83 26.76
N ASP A 43 7.72 -19.91 27.27
CA ASP A 43 8.23 -20.63 28.43
C ASP A 43 9.47 -21.46 28.08
N LYS A 44 9.47 -22.03 26.87
CA LYS A 44 10.61 -22.79 26.33
C LYS A 44 11.55 -21.96 25.48
N GLN A 45 11.24 -20.69 25.26
CA GLN A 45 11.98 -19.79 24.39
C GLN A 45 12.17 -20.37 22.97
N ARG A 46 11.05 -20.75 22.33
CA ARG A 46 11.01 -21.40 21.01
C ARG A 46 10.11 -20.69 20.03
N VAL A 47 10.59 -20.53 18.82
CA VAL A 47 9.76 -20.22 17.65
C VAL A 47 9.33 -21.53 17.02
N LEU A 48 8.02 -21.74 16.90
CA LEU A 48 7.44 -22.98 16.38
C LEU A 48 7.24 -22.86 14.86
N LEU A 49 7.73 -23.84 14.15
CA LEU A 49 7.54 -24.02 12.71
C LEU A 49 6.61 -25.24 12.49
N PRO A 50 6.06 -25.47 11.29
CA PRO A 50 5.16 -26.58 11.04
C PRO A 50 5.72 -27.96 11.46
N ASP A 51 7.01 -28.20 11.17
CA ASP A 51 7.68 -29.48 11.41
C ASP A 51 8.97 -29.36 12.25
N ASP A 52 9.26 -28.18 12.82
CA ASP A 52 10.52 -27.91 13.51
C ASP A 52 10.33 -26.78 14.55
N HIS A 53 11.37 -26.44 15.26
CA HIS A 53 11.42 -25.25 16.11
C HIS A 53 12.82 -24.65 16.12
N LEU A 54 12.89 -23.37 16.50
CA LEU A 54 14.14 -22.64 16.73
C LEU A 54 14.18 -22.16 18.18
N ASP A 55 15.18 -22.59 18.92
CA ASP A 55 15.44 -22.05 20.26
C ASP A 55 16.04 -20.64 20.14
N TYR A 56 15.69 -19.74 21.08
CA TYR A 56 16.22 -18.38 21.11
C TYR A 56 16.58 -17.96 22.53
N SER A 57 17.59 -17.10 22.66
CA SER A 57 17.87 -16.38 23.90
C SER A 57 17.22 -14.99 23.90
N SER A 58 17.08 -14.40 22.72
CA SER A 58 16.37 -13.14 22.50
C SER A 58 15.61 -13.23 21.18
N LEU A 59 14.35 -12.76 21.17
CA LEU A 59 13.50 -12.75 20.01
C LEU A 59 13.09 -11.32 19.66
N VAL A 60 13.27 -10.96 18.39
CA VAL A 60 12.77 -9.68 17.84
C VAL A 60 11.62 -9.99 16.90
N LEU A 61 10.47 -9.36 17.14
CA LEU A 61 9.31 -9.43 16.27
C LEU A 61 9.31 -8.24 15.32
N ALA A 62 9.53 -8.51 14.06
CA ALA A 62 9.52 -7.51 12.98
C ALA A 62 8.57 -7.98 11.86
N LEU A 63 7.31 -8.25 12.24
CA LEU A 63 6.33 -8.95 11.42
C LEU A 63 5.72 -8.06 10.32
N GLY A 64 5.98 -6.74 10.34
CA GLY A 64 5.27 -5.81 9.49
C GLY A 64 3.81 -5.64 9.92
N ALA A 65 2.97 -5.24 8.98
CA ALA A 65 1.53 -5.09 9.17
C ALA A 65 0.80 -5.53 7.91
N ASP A 66 -0.38 -6.09 8.08
CA ASP A 66 -1.30 -6.33 6.98
C ASP A 66 -2.09 -5.06 6.65
N THR A 67 -2.45 -4.90 5.39
CA THR A 67 -3.32 -3.82 4.96
C THR A 67 -4.76 -4.14 5.34
N TRP A 68 -5.44 -3.16 5.95
CA TRP A 68 -6.87 -3.26 6.16
C TRP A 68 -7.61 -2.87 4.88
N THR A 69 -8.43 -3.76 4.37
CA THR A 69 -9.31 -3.49 3.23
C THR A 69 -10.72 -3.25 3.75
N PRO A 70 -11.35 -2.09 3.47
CA PRO A 70 -12.72 -1.84 3.86
C PRO A 70 -13.66 -2.85 3.17
N PRO A 71 -14.84 -3.13 3.73
CA PRO A 71 -15.84 -3.94 3.05
C PRO A 71 -16.33 -3.19 1.81
N LEU A 72 -15.93 -3.68 0.65
CA LEU A 72 -16.28 -3.11 -0.65
C LEU A 72 -17.31 -3.99 -1.35
N GLU A 73 -18.28 -3.37 -2.02
CA GLU A 73 -19.28 -4.06 -2.83
C GLU A 73 -19.08 -3.73 -4.32
N GLY A 74 -19.60 -4.60 -5.18
CA GLY A 74 -19.62 -4.40 -6.62
C GLY A 74 -18.85 -5.45 -7.40
N ASP A 75 -18.93 -5.37 -8.71
CA ASP A 75 -18.31 -6.31 -9.64
C ASP A 75 -16.81 -6.02 -9.89
N ALA A 76 -16.33 -4.83 -9.49
CA ALA A 76 -14.93 -4.44 -9.60
C ALA A 76 -14.10 -4.71 -8.33
N VAL A 77 -14.65 -5.35 -7.31
CA VAL A 77 -13.91 -5.64 -6.06
C VAL A 77 -12.65 -6.47 -6.31
N GLY A 78 -12.69 -7.36 -7.30
CA GLY A 78 -11.53 -8.17 -7.71
C GLY A 78 -10.40 -7.38 -8.37
N GLU A 79 -10.64 -6.14 -8.80
CA GLU A 79 -9.66 -5.24 -9.41
C GLU A 79 -8.99 -4.31 -8.37
N VAL A 80 -9.26 -4.50 -7.07
CA VAL A 80 -8.69 -3.70 -5.99
C VAL A 80 -7.36 -4.29 -5.55
N PHE A 81 -6.33 -3.46 -5.54
CA PHE A 81 -4.99 -3.82 -5.10
C PHE A 81 -4.65 -3.11 -3.80
N SER A 82 -4.10 -3.86 -2.85
CA SER A 82 -3.36 -3.33 -1.71
C SER A 82 -1.88 -3.54 -1.98
N VAL A 83 -1.08 -2.48 -1.88
CA VAL A 83 0.36 -2.55 -2.16
C VAL A 83 1.13 -2.35 -0.87
N ASN A 84 1.53 -3.45 -0.24
CA ASN A 84 2.24 -3.45 1.04
C ASN A 84 3.69 -3.93 0.91
N ASP A 85 3.97 -4.79 -0.05
CA ASP A 85 5.29 -5.36 -0.29
C ASP A 85 5.69 -5.36 -1.78
N LEU A 86 6.87 -5.91 -2.09
CA LEU A 86 7.38 -5.98 -3.46
C LEU A 86 6.55 -6.90 -4.36
N MET A 87 5.96 -7.95 -3.81
CA MET A 87 5.11 -8.89 -4.57
C MET A 87 3.80 -8.21 -4.96
N ASP A 88 3.20 -7.48 -4.01
CA ASP A 88 2.02 -6.65 -4.27
C ASP A 88 2.31 -5.59 -5.33
N TYR A 89 3.45 -4.89 -5.20
CA TYR A 89 3.89 -3.90 -6.18
C TYR A 89 4.03 -4.52 -7.57
N GLY A 90 4.65 -5.69 -7.68
CA GLY A 90 4.80 -6.41 -8.94
C GLY A 90 3.46 -6.73 -9.59
N ARG A 91 2.50 -7.28 -8.82
CA ARG A 91 1.14 -7.58 -9.28
C ARG A 91 0.39 -6.32 -9.71
N PHE A 92 0.45 -5.27 -8.90
CA PHE A 92 -0.19 -3.99 -9.22
C PHE A 92 0.41 -3.38 -10.49
N ARG A 93 1.73 -3.35 -10.62
CA ARG A 93 2.40 -2.85 -11.83
C ARG A 93 1.97 -3.60 -13.08
N GLN A 94 1.88 -4.93 -13.02
CA GLN A 94 1.40 -5.76 -14.14
C GLN A 94 -0.06 -5.42 -14.49
N ALA A 95 -0.93 -5.22 -13.49
CA ALA A 95 -2.33 -4.87 -13.71
C ALA A 95 -2.51 -3.48 -14.35
N LEU A 96 -1.51 -2.59 -14.22
CA LEU A 96 -1.52 -1.26 -14.83
C LEU A 96 -1.10 -1.27 -16.31
N GLU A 97 -0.62 -2.39 -16.85
CA GLU A 97 -0.24 -2.48 -18.27
C GLU A 97 -1.44 -2.14 -19.18
N GLY A 98 -1.26 -1.15 -20.03
CA GLY A 98 -2.32 -0.65 -20.94
C GLY A 98 -3.42 0.18 -20.27
N LYS A 99 -3.37 0.39 -18.96
CA LYS A 99 -4.28 1.28 -18.23
C LYS A 99 -3.74 2.72 -18.25
N ARG A 100 -4.66 3.67 -18.11
CA ARG A 100 -4.34 5.10 -18.02
C ARG A 100 -4.86 5.72 -16.73
N GLU A 101 -5.96 5.22 -16.22
CA GLU A 101 -6.68 5.75 -15.09
C GLU A 101 -6.44 4.88 -13.84
N VAL A 102 -6.19 5.52 -12.72
CA VAL A 102 -6.03 4.86 -11.41
C VAL A 102 -6.85 5.60 -10.37
N THR A 103 -7.71 4.86 -9.68
CA THR A 103 -8.42 5.39 -8.52
C THR A 103 -7.77 4.89 -7.24
N ILE A 104 -7.39 5.81 -6.36
CA ILE A 104 -6.81 5.52 -5.05
C ILE A 104 -7.90 5.68 -3.98
N LEU A 105 -8.10 4.65 -3.17
CA LEU A 105 -9.02 4.65 -2.05
C LEU A 105 -8.26 4.99 -0.76
N GLY A 106 -8.41 6.24 -0.32
CA GLY A 106 -7.77 6.79 0.88
C GLY A 106 -6.80 7.92 0.60
N GLY A 107 -6.99 9.05 1.30
CA GLY A 107 -6.16 10.26 1.22
C GLY A 107 -5.08 10.35 2.31
N GLY A 108 -4.66 9.23 2.89
CA GLY A 108 -3.57 9.17 3.87
C GLY A 108 -2.18 9.33 3.22
N LEU A 109 -1.12 9.15 4.04
CA LEU A 109 0.28 9.30 3.60
C LEU A 109 0.58 8.45 2.36
N ILE A 110 0.31 7.14 2.44
CA ILE A 110 0.60 6.20 1.35
C ILE A 110 -0.22 6.55 0.09
N GLY A 111 -1.51 6.88 0.25
CA GLY A 111 -2.36 7.28 -0.87
C GLY A 111 -1.84 8.52 -1.59
N CYS A 112 -1.41 9.54 -0.85
CA CYS A 112 -0.82 10.75 -1.43
C CYS A 112 0.53 10.51 -2.10
N GLU A 113 1.36 9.59 -1.58
CA GLU A 113 2.62 9.19 -2.21
C GLU A 113 2.37 8.47 -3.54
N PHE A 114 1.46 7.51 -3.56
CA PHE A 114 1.05 6.85 -4.79
C PHE A 114 0.43 7.83 -5.79
N ALA A 115 -0.41 8.76 -5.32
CA ALA A 115 -1.01 9.79 -6.18
C ALA A 115 0.05 10.65 -6.87
N ASN A 116 1.06 11.10 -6.11
CA ASN A 116 2.19 11.85 -6.66
C ASN A 116 2.95 11.03 -7.71
N ASP A 117 3.36 9.81 -7.34
CA ASP A 117 4.28 9.03 -8.16
C ASP A 117 3.60 8.45 -9.41
N LEU A 118 2.33 8.05 -9.32
CA LEU A 118 1.54 7.61 -10.48
C LEU A 118 1.25 8.78 -11.44
N SER A 119 0.89 9.96 -10.90
CA SER A 119 0.69 11.15 -11.74
C SER A 119 1.97 11.55 -12.47
N LEU A 120 3.13 11.54 -11.79
CA LEU A 120 4.43 11.76 -12.44
C LEU A 120 4.79 10.64 -13.42
N GLY A 121 4.30 9.42 -13.20
CA GLY A 121 4.41 8.28 -14.12
C GLY A 121 3.47 8.33 -15.33
N GLY A 122 2.65 9.40 -15.45
CA GLY A 122 1.78 9.63 -16.60
C GLY A 122 0.38 9.04 -16.51
N PHE A 123 -0.04 8.58 -15.32
CA PHE A 123 -1.40 8.12 -15.07
C PHE A 123 -2.32 9.28 -14.72
N GLU A 124 -3.59 9.16 -15.11
CA GLU A 124 -4.68 10.01 -14.63
C GLU A 124 -5.14 9.46 -13.28
N VAL A 125 -4.94 10.25 -12.22
CA VAL A 125 -5.13 9.77 -10.84
C VAL A 125 -6.31 10.47 -10.18
N THR A 126 -7.20 9.66 -9.61
CA THR A 126 -8.29 10.13 -8.76
C THR A 126 -8.13 9.57 -7.35
N VAL A 127 -8.17 10.42 -6.34
CA VAL A 127 -8.16 10.03 -4.93
C VAL A 127 -9.55 10.21 -4.34
N VAL A 128 -10.09 9.15 -3.76
CA VAL A 128 -11.38 9.16 -3.04
C VAL A 128 -11.13 8.87 -1.57
N ALA A 129 -11.57 9.73 -0.67
CA ALA A 129 -11.39 9.56 0.76
C ALA A 129 -12.60 10.03 1.57
N THR A 130 -12.84 9.35 2.69
CA THR A 130 -13.88 9.69 3.65
C THR A 130 -13.54 10.94 4.47
N ASP A 131 -12.26 11.21 4.62
CA ASP A 131 -11.77 12.36 5.36
C ASP A 131 -12.00 13.68 4.60
N PRO A 132 -12.23 14.80 5.29
CA PRO A 132 -12.51 16.09 4.66
C PRO A 132 -11.29 16.76 4.04
N TRP A 133 -10.06 16.34 4.38
CA TRP A 133 -8.80 16.76 3.77
C TRP A 133 -7.77 15.63 3.78
N VAL A 134 -6.70 15.76 3.03
CA VAL A 134 -5.64 14.76 2.93
C VAL A 134 -4.81 14.68 4.23
N MET A 135 -4.39 13.48 4.61
CA MET A 135 -3.56 13.20 5.80
C MET A 135 -4.06 13.84 7.12
N PRO A 136 -5.33 13.73 7.50
CA PRO A 136 -5.89 14.45 8.64
C PRO A 136 -5.25 14.10 9.98
N GLN A 137 -4.68 12.91 10.10
CA GLN A 137 -3.99 12.45 11.32
C GLN A 137 -2.54 12.96 11.41
N LEU A 138 -1.98 13.49 10.33
CA LEU A 138 -0.59 13.94 10.25
C LEU A 138 -0.46 15.44 10.05
N LEU A 139 -1.42 16.07 9.36
CA LEU A 139 -1.35 17.47 8.95
C LEU A 139 -2.58 18.25 9.42
N PRO A 140 -2.38 19.47 9.95
CA PRO A 140 -3.49 20.39 10.13
C PRO A 140 -4.03 20.84 8.76
N GLU A 141 -5.32 21.16 8.71
CA GLU A 141 -6.04 21.50 7.48
C GLU A 141 -5.34 22.52 6.56
N PRO A 142 -4.75 23.63 7.03
CA PRO A 142 -4.09 24.58 6.13
C PRO A 142 -2.89 24.01 5.40
N VAL A 143 -2.13 23.11 6.07
CA VAL A 143 -0.97 22.41 5.49
C VAL A 143 -1.44 21.33 4.50
N ALA A 144 -2.46 20.57 4.89
CA ALA A 144 -3.10 19.56 4.02
C ALA A 144 -3.64 20.20 2.74
N ALA A 145 -4.30 21.34 2.84
CA ALA A 145 -4.79 22.11 1.68
C ALA A 145 -3.65 22.58 0.76
N ALA A 146 -2.49 22.93 1.29
CA ALA A 146 -1.33 23.32 0.48
C ALA A 146 -0.76 22.10 -0.27
N LEU A 147 -0.69 20.93 0.38
CA LEU A 147 -0.28 19.67 -0.25
C LEU A 147 -1.27 19.26 -1.34
N GLN A 148 -2.57 19.28 -1.04
CA GLN A 148 -3.62 18.95 -1.99
C GLN A 148 -3.50 19.78 -3.26
N ARG A 149 -3.42 21.13 -3.15
CA ARG A 149 -3.22 22.02 -4.30
C ARG A 149 -1.97 21.65 -5.11
N ARG A 150 -0.91 21.18 -4.45
CA ARG A 150 0.31 20.75 -5.15
C ARG A 150 0.07 19.48 -5.96
N LEU A 151 -0.66 18.53 -5.43
CA LEU A 151 -1.03 17.30 -6.15
C LEU A 151 -2.04 17.60 -7.28
N GLU A 152 -3.02 18.47 -7.04
CA GLU A 152 -3.95 18.94 -8.08
C GLU A 152 -3.21 19.61 -9.25
N ALA A 153 -2.16 20.37 -8.97
CA ALA A 153 -1.31 20.97 -10.00
C ALA A 153 -0.51 19.94 -10.82
N LEU A 154 -0.38 18.70 -10.33
CA LEU A 154 0.16 17.56 -11.08
C LEU A 154 -0.93 16.78 -11.85
N GLY A 155 -2.19 17.19 -11.76
CA GLY A 155 -3.31 16.55 -12.43
C GLY A 155 -4.08 15.53 -11.58
N VAL A 156 -3.81 15.44 -10.28
CA VAL A 156 -4.57 14.55 -9.38
C VAL A 156 -5.94 15.16 -9.08
N THR A 157 -6.99 14.36 -9.24
CA THR A 157 -8.36 14.73 -8.86
C THR A 157 -8.67 14.19 -7.46
N PHE A 158 -9.33 15.01 -6.62
CA PHE A 158 -9.72 14.61 -5.27
C PHE A 158 -11.23 14.63 -5.06
N HIS A 159 -11.77 13.57 -4.49
CA HIS A 159 -13.11 13.48 -3.91
C HIS A 159 -12.97 13.18 -2.43
N LEU A 160 -13.03 14.21 -1.61
CA LEU A 160 -12.86 14.15 -0.15
C LEU A 160 -14.21 14.30 0.55
N GLY A 161 -14.30 13.77 1.79
CA GLY A 161 -15.56 13.73 2.53
C GLY A 161 -16.59 12.76 1.95
N CYS A 162 -16.15 11.81 1.10
CA CYS A 162 -17.02 10.91 0.36
C CYS A 162 -16.84 9.47 0.82
N GLY A 163 -17.93 8.78 1.18
CA GLY A 163 -17.92 7.33 1.37
C GLY A 163 -17.98 6.59 0.04
N ILE A 164 -17.24 5.49 -0.09
CA ILE A 164 -17.34 4.60 -1.24
C ILE A 164 -18.47 3.60 -0.97
N LEU A 165 -19.47 3.57 -1.83
CA LEU A 165 -20.60 2.66 -1.70
C LEU A 165 -20.42 1.40 -2.53
N ARG A 166 -19.92 1.54 -3.77
CA ARG A 166 -19.81 0.43 -4.71
C ARG A 166 -18.71 0.69 -5.74
N LEU A 167 -18.04 -0.38 -6.16
CA LEU A 167 -17.08 -0.40 -7.26
C LEU A 167 -17.68 -1.13 -8.46
N MET A 168 -17.62 -0.52 -9.63
CA MET A 168 -18.18 -1.09 -10.86
C MET A 168 -17.12 -1.11 -11.97
N LEU A 169 -17.07 -2.20 -12.74
CA LEU A 169 -16.18 -2.31 -13.91
C LEU A 169 -16.59 -1.29 -14.99
N GLY A 170 -15.60 -0.54 -15.44
CA GLY A 170 -15.74 0.35 -16.62
C GLY A 170 -16.33 1.72 -16.36
N VAL A 171 -16.80 2.05 -15.17
CA VAL A 171 -17.32 3.39 -14.83
C VAL A 171 -17.38 3.60 -13.31
N GLU A 172 -16.98 4.81 -12.92
CA GLU A 172 -17.38 5.57 -11.74
C GLU A 172 -17.41 4.88 -10.38
N VAL A 173 -16.55 5.37 -9.54
CA VAL A 173 -16.73 5.23 -8.08
C VAL A 173 -18.02 5.99 -7.71
N ILE A 174 -19.07 5.28 -7.34
CA ILE A 174 -20.28 5.91 -6.80
C ILE A 174 -19.97 6.31 -5.36
N SER A 175 -19.67 7.58 -5.16
CA SER A 175 -19.48 8.17 -3.85
C SER A 175 -20.78 8.80 -3.35
N ARG A 176 -21.07 8.67 -2.06
CA ARG A 176 -22.10 9.45 -1.40
C ARG A 176 -21.43 10.58 -0.63
N VAL A 177 -21.72 11.81 -1.01
CA VAL A 177 -21.45 12.95 -0.13
C VAL A 177 -22.37 12.78 1.07
N GLY A 178 -21.84 12.73 2.27
CA GLY A 178 -22.65 12.68 3.48
C GLY A 178 -23.52 13.93 3.54
N ASP A 179 -24.83 13.76 3.47
CA ASP A 179 -25.76 14.82 3.84
C ASP A 179 -25.48 15.12 5.32
N GLY A 180 -24.85 16.28 5.55
CA GLY A 180 -24.64 16.80 6.88
C GLY A 180 -25.99 16.96 7.60
N GLY A 181 -26.21 16.15 8.62
CA GLY A 181 -27.25 16.27 9.64
C GLY A 181 -26.60 16.61 10.97
#